data_64b5e3d12035ba4f65305e3cf65f5fbb
#
_entry.id   64b5e3d12035ba4f65305e3cf65f5fbb
#
_cell.length_a   1.000
_cell.length_b   1.000
_cell.length_c   1.000
_cell.angle_alpha   90.00
_cell.angle_beta   90.00
_cell.angle_gamma   90.00
#
_symmetry.space_group_name_H-M   'P 1'
#
loop_
_entity.id
_entity.type
_entity.pdbx_description
1 polymer ?
#
loop_
_entity_poly.entity_id
_entity_poly.type
_entity_poly.pdbx_seq_one_letter_code
_entity_poly.pdbx_strand_id
1 'polypeptide(L)'
;MKRDDLLFYGEYAQKLGEIKTLLLTEIQKMLDSLGTDSETAVAEHIKCRIKSADSLREKLCRSGLEETAESGLKNLSDLVGARVITHFIGDIYTVLDLIKANPNWKVKIIKDYIADMKPNGYRSLHVILTLPFGVGGIETVDAEIQLRTIAMDCWASLEHQLKYKKSVKNSSLIVDELKRCADEMASTDLTMQTIRDLIQRG
;
A
#
# COMPACT_ATOMS: atom_id res chain seq x y z
N MET A 1 5.08 13.98 10.88
CA MET A 1 6.23 13.10 11.29
C MET A 1 6.54 13.36 12.75
N LYS A 2 7.01 12.33 13.48
CA LYS A 2 7.52 12.49 14.84
C LYS A 2 8.86 13.25 14.83
N ARG A 3 9.29 13.78 15.97
CA ARG A 3 10.57 14.53 16.09
C ARG A 3 11.77 13.70 15.62
N ASP A 4 11.81 12.43 16.02
CA ASP A 4 12.91 11.52 15.67
C ASP A 4 12.95 11.22 14.17
N ASP A 5 11.79 11.12 13.52
CA ASP A 5 11.71 10.97 12.06
C ASP A 5 12.26 12.23 11.34
N LEU A 6 11.91 13.43 11.85
CA LEU A 6 12.41 14.70 11.28
C LEU A 6 13.93 14.81 11.36
N LEU A 7 14.49 14.42 12.50
CA LEU A 7 15.96 14.41 12.70
C LEU A 7 16.63 13.40 11.77
N PHE A 8 16.03 12.22 11.61
CA PHE A 8 16.59 11.16 10.77
C PHE A 8 16.56 11.51 9.28
N TYR A 9 15.44 12.05 8.79
CA TYR A 9 15.29 12.42 7.39
C TYR A 9 15.99 13.75 7.04
N GLY A 10 16.26 14.62 8.03
CA GLY A 10 16.99 15.86 7.85
C GLY A 10 16.41 16.71 6.71
N GLU A 11 17.27 17.10 5.74
CA GLU A 11 16.89 17.90 4.59
C GLU A 11 15.83 17.27 3.67
N TYR A 12 15.69 15.95 3.68
CA TYR A 12 14.70 15.21 2.88
C TYR A 12 13.28 15.27 3.45
N ALA A 13 13.13 15.61 4.72
CA ALA A 13 11.86 15.51 5.46
C ALA A 13 10.74 16.36 4.84
N GLN A 14 11.06 17.61 4.46
CA GLN A 14 10.09 18.52 3.84
C GLN A 14 9.59 17.95 2.51
N LYS A 15 10.51 17.54 1.63
CA LYS A 15 10.17 17.02 0.31
C LYS A 15 9.37 15.72 0.37
N LEU A 16 9.69 14.83 1.29
CA LEU A 16 8.88 13.64 1.55
C LEU A 16 7.45 14.01 2.01
N GLY A 17 7.32 15.07 2.81
CA GLY A 17 6.02 15.63 3.20
C GLY A 17 5.21 16.14 2.00
N GLU A 18 5.85 16.84 1.08
CA GLU A 18 5.24 17.33 -0.17
C GLU A 18 4.77 16.17 -1.05
N ILE A 19 5.61 15.15 -1.24
CA ILE A 19 5.25 13.94 -2.01
C ILE A 19 4.07 13.20 -1.36
N LYS A 20 4.08 13.05 -0.04
CA LYS A 20 2.95 12.44 0.67
C LYS A 20 1.65 13.20 0.41
N THR A 21 1.69 14.53 0.47
CA THR A 21 0.52 15.40 0.22
C THR A 21 0.06 15.30 -1.22
N LEU A 22 1.00 15.33 -2.18
CA LEU A 22 0.73 15.16 -3.60
C LEU A 22 0.01 13.83 -3.87
N LEU A 23 0.56 12.70 -3.37
CA LEU A 23 -0.05 11.39 -3.54
C LEU A 23 -1.47 11.35 -2.99
N LEU A 24 -1.69 11.84 -1.76
CA LEU A 24 -2.99 11.86 -1.14
C LEU A 24 -4.00 12.68 -1.96
N THR A 25 -3.60 13.88 -2.39
CA THR A 25 -4.47 14.79 -3.15
C THR A 25 -4.83 14.22 -4.52
N GLU A 26 -3.86 13.67 -5.25
CA GLU A 26 -4.10 13.12 -6.58
C GLU A 26 -4.93 11.84 -6.52
N ILE A 27 -4.67 10.94 -5.56
CA ILE A 27 -5.50 9.74 -5.36
C ILE A 27 -6.93 10.15 -5.00
N GLN A 28 -7.12 11.12 -4.10
CA GLN A 28 -8.45 11.60 -3.74
C GLN A 28 -9.20 12.15 -4.96
N LYS A 29 -8.58 12.97 -5.79
CA LYS A 29 -9.18 13.47 -7.03
C LYS A 29 -9.60 12.34 -7.99
N MET A 30 -8.77 11.29 -8.11
CA MET A 30 -9.10 10.13 -8.93
C MET A 30 -10.34 9.41 -8.39
N LEU A 31 -10.41 9.18 -7.08
CA LEU A 31 -11.56 8.53 -6.46
C LEU A 31 -12.82 9.38 -6.57
N ASP A 32 -12.72 10.69 -6.35
CA ASP A 32 -13.83 11.65 -6.45
C ASP A 32 -14.40 11.67 -7.89
N SER A 33 -13.57 11.41 -8.90
CA SER A 33 -14.02 11.30 -10.30
C SER A 33 -14.86 10.06 -10.59
N LEU A 34 -14.81 9.04 -9.74
CA LEU A 34 -15.60 7.80 -9.84
C LEU A 34 -16.91 7.87 -9.06
N GLY A 35 -17.01 8.75 -8.05
CA GLY A 35 -18.19 8.95 -7.23
C GLY A 35 -17.83 9.55 -5.86
N THR A 36 -18.65 10.47 -5.40
CA THR A 36 -18.40 11.24 -4.15
C THR A 36 -19.40 10.97 -3.04
N ASP A 37 -20.54 10.37 -3.35
CA ASP A 37 -21.55 10.00 -2.35
C ASP A 37 -21.32 8.58 -1.81
N SER A 38 -21.99 8.25 -0.71
CA SER A 38 -21.85 6.95 -0.05
C SER A 38 -22.34 5.76 -0.90
N GLU A 39 -23.13 6.00 -1.93
CA GLU A 39 -23.68 4.94 -2.80
C GLU A 39 -22.75 4.66 -3.99
N THR A 40 -22.04 5.68 -4.47
CA THR A 40 -21.17 5.60 -5.66
C THR A 40 -19.69 5.54 -5.34
N ALA A 41 -19.26 5.90 -4.12
CA ALA A 41 -17.87 5.86 -3.72
C ALA A 41 -17.28 4.46 -3.86
N VAL A 42 -16.15 4.36 -4.55
CA VAL A 42 -15.45 3.08 -4.79
C VAL A 42 -14.46 2.71 -3.68
N ALA A 43 -14.12 3.67 -2.81
CA ALA A 43 -13.16 3.47 -1.74
C ALA A 43 -13.71 3.88 -0.38
N GLU A 44 -13.47 3.04 0.61
CA GLU A 44 -13.80 3.29 2.02
C GLU A 44 -12.90 4.38 2.60
N HIS A 45 -11.59 4.32 2.37
CA HIS A 45 -10.66 5.34 2.83
C HIS A 45 -9.29 5.25 2.16
N ILE A 46 -8.53 6.36 2.27
CA ILE A 46 -7.14 6.46 1.87
C ILE A 46 -6.28 6.73 3.11
N LYS A 47 -5.15 6.05 3.22
CA LYS A 47 -4.09 6.37 4.19
C LYS A 47 -2.79 6.60 3.46
N CYS A 48 -2.12 7.71 3.75
CA CYS A 48 -0.79 7.99 3.21
C CYS A 48 0.19 8.26 4.34
N ARG A 49 1.36 7.63 4.27
CA ARG A 49 2.39 7.76 5.32
C ARG A 49 3.79 7.84 4.73
N ILE A 50 4.68 8.48 5.49
CA ILE A 50 6.12 8.32 5.36
C ILE A 50 6.53 7.23 6.35
N LYS A 51 7.40 6.32 5.94
CA LYS A 51 7.94 5.26 6.80
C LYS A 51 8.67 5.88 7.98
N SER A 52 8.47 5.37 9.21
CA SER A 52 9.19 5.86 10.39
C SER A 52 10.68 5.54 10.29
N ALA A 53 11.51 6.34 10.94
CA ALA A 53 12.96 6.14 11.00
C ALA A 53 13.34 4.73 11.47
N ASP A 54 12.67 4.22 12.52
CA ASP A 54 12.93 2.88 13.05
C ASP A 54 12.60 1.79 12.05
N SER A 55 11.42 1.88 11.39
CA SER A 55 11.01 0.91 10.38
C SER A 55 11.92 0.94 9.14
N LEU A 56 12.49 2.12 8.83
CA LEU A 56 13.43 2.26 7.72
C LEU A 56 14.77 1.62 8.07
N ARG A 57 15.35 1.93 9.24
CA ARG A 57 16.58 1.31 9.71
C ARG A 57 16.48 -0.22 9.74
N GLU A 58 15.41 -0.75 10.34
CA GLU A 58 15.18 -2.19 10.39
C GLU A 58 15.13 -2.82 8.99
N LYS A 59 14.49 -2.15 8.02
CA LYS A 59 14.43 -2.65 6.65
C LYS A 59 15.77 -2.59 5.95
N LEU A 60 16.52 -1.50 6.09
CA LEU A 60 17.86 -1.33 5.52
C LEU A 60 18.82 -2.36 6.09
N CYS A 61 18.85 -2.54 7.43
CA CYS A 61 19.65 -3.54 8.13
C CYS A 61 19.38 -4.96 7.58
N ARG A 62 18.10 -5.36 7.45
CA ARG A 62 17.72 -6.65 6.87
C ARG A 62 18.14 -6.81 5.42
N SER A 63 18.29 -5.73 4.68
CA SER A 63 18.72 -5.73 3.29
C SER A 63 20.24 -5.60 3.13
N GLY A 64 21.00 -5.51 4.22
CA GLY A 64 22.45 -5.31 4.19
C GLY A 64 22.87 -3.93 3.65
N LEU A 65 21.98 -2.94 3.76
CA LEU A 65 22.21 -1.56 3.30
C LEU A 65 22.56 -0.64 4.48
N GLU A 66 23.21 0.47 4.15
CA GLU A 66 23.53 1.51 5.14
C GLU A 66 22.25 2.11 5.74
N GLU A 67 22.19 2.24 7.06
CA GLU A 67 21.01 2.70 7.80
C GLU A 67 20.85 4.24 7.78
N THR A 68 20.89 4.83 6.58
CA THR A 68 20.76 6.27 6.35
C THR A 68 19.48 6.59 5.56
N ALA A 69 18.98 7.82 5.69
CA ALA A 69 17.85 8.31 4.90
C ALA A 69 18.16 8.28 3.39
N GLU A 70 19.39 8.65 3.02
CA GLU A 70 19.85 8.65 1.63
C GLU A 70 19.85 7.24 1.03
N SER A 71 20.38 6.25 1.76
CA SER A 71 20.36 4.85 1.36
C SER A 71 18.92 4.35 1.16
N GLY A 72 18.00 4.75 2.05
CA GLY A 72 16.58 4.45 1.92
C GLY A 72 15.97 5.03 0.64
N LEU A 73 16.20 6.31 0.37
CA LEU A 73 15.68 7.02 -0.81
C LEU A 73 16.16 6.40 -2.13
N LYS A 74 17.41 5.95 -2.18
CA LYS A 74 18.01 5.34 -3.37
C LYS A 74 17.59 3.89 -3.62
N ASN A 75 17.32 3.11 -2.57
CA ASN A 75 17.20 1.66 -2.68
C ASN A 75 15.80 1.10 -2.36
N LEU A 76 14.93 1.86 -1.71
CA LEU A 76 13.62 1.36 -1.27
C LEU A 76 12.48 2.12 -1.97
N SER A 77 11.42 1.41 -2.30
CA SER A 77 10.25 1.95 -3.01
C SER A 77 9.06 2.30 -2.10
N ASP A 78 9.20 2.12 -0.78
CA ASP A 78 8.09 2.27 0.16
C ASP A 78 8.34 3.27 1.29
N LEU A 79 9.25 4.24 1.06
CA LEU A 79 9.48 5.35 2.00
C LEU A 79 8.24 6.23 2.12
N VAL A 80 7.63 6.54 0.99
CA VAL A 80 6.30 7.15 0.97
C VAL A 80 5.34 6.11 0.43
N GLY A 81 4.30 5.81 1.22
CA GLY A 81 3.32 4.81 0.85
C GLY A 81 1.90 5.34 0.99
N ALA A 82 1.06 5.07 0.00
CA ALA A 82 -0.37 5.24 0.06
C ALA A 82 -1.04 3.87 0.16
N ARG A 83 -2.16 3.81 0.86
CA ARG A 83 -3.05 2.66 0.88
C ARG A 83 -4.45 3.13 0.57
N VAL A 84 -5.06 2.55 -0.44
CA VAL A 84 -6.46 2.76 -0.82
C VAL A 84 -7.21 1.49 -0.49
N ILE A 85 -8.26 1.62 0.31
CA ILE A 85 -9.14 0.52 0.66
C ILE A 85 -10.42 0.68 -0.14
N THR A 86 -10.68 -0.27 -1.03
CA THR A 86 -11.86 -0.29 -1.89
C THR A 86 -12.93 -1.22 -1.32
N HIS A 87 -14.18 -1.04 -1.77
CA HIS A 87 -15.28 -1.89 -1.35
C HIS A 87 -15.20 -3.28 -2.02
N PHE A 88 -14.88 -3.32 -3.32
CA PHE A 88 -14.92 -4.55 -4.11
C PHE A 88 -13.62 -4.77 -4.88
N ILE A 89 -13.40 -6.01 -5.33
CA ILE A 89 -12.21 -6.38 -6.12
C ILE A 89 -12.15 -5.60 -7.44
N GLY A 90 -13.29 -5.43 -8.14
CA GLY A 90 -13.35 -4.69 -9.40
C GLY A 90 -12.90 -3.24 -9.27
N ASP A 91 -13.17 -2.61 -8.11
CA ASP A 91 -12.77 -1.22 -7.85
C ASP A 91 -11.25 -1.06 -7.76
N ILE A 92 -10.52 -2.10 -7.28
CA ILE A 92 -9.06 -2.10 -7.28
C ILE A 92 -8.52 -1.90 -8.70
N TYR A 93 -9.05 -2.63 -9.66
CA TYR A 93 -8.59 -2.54 -11.05
C TYR A 93 -9.04 -1.25 -11.72
N THR A 94 -10.23 -0.74 -11.39
CA THR A 94 -10.68 0.60 -11.83
C THR A 94 -9.72 1.69 -11.34
N VAL A 95 -9.32 1.67 -10.07
CA VAL A 95 -8.34 2.62 -9.52
C VAL A 95 -6.96 2.42 -10.16
N LEU A 96 -6.54 1.18 -10.41
CA LEU A 96 -5.29 0.89 -11.12
C LEU A 96 -5.28 1.53 -12.52
N ASP A 97 -6.37 1.46 -13.26
CA ASP A 97 -6.45 2.03 -14.61
C ASP A 97 -6.39 3.57 -14.57
N LEU A 98 -6.99 4.21 -13.57
CA LEU A 98 -6.82 5.66 -13.35
C LEU A 98 -5.37 6.04 -13.02
N ILE A 99 -4.69 5.24 -12.18
CA ILE A 99 -3.27 5.44 -11.86
C ILE A 99 -2.41 5.36 -13.14
N LYS A 100 -2.66 4.36 -13.99
CA LYS A 100 -1.94 4.20 -15.27
C LYS A 100 -2.22 5.35 -16.24
N ALA A 101 -3.45 5.86 -16.24
CA ALA A 101 -3.88 6.95 -17.14
C ALA A 101 -3.38 8.33 -16.70
N ASN A 102 -2.86 8.48 -15.46
CA ASN A 102 -2.38 9.77 -14.98
C ASN A 102 -1.09 10.19 -15.69
N PRO A 103 -1.10 11.29 -16.47
CA PRO A 103 0.07 11.71 -17.27
C PRO A 103 1.26 12.19 -16.41
N ASN A 104 1.00 12.54 -15.16
CA ASN A 104 2.03 13.05 -14.24
C ASN A 104 2.74 11.93 -13.47
N TRP A 105 2.28 10.68 -13.61
CA TRP A 105 2.81 9.55 -12.87
C TRP A 105 3.52 8.54 -13.77
N LYS A 106 4.76 8.23 -13.41
CA LYS A 106 5.51 7.17 -14.07
C LYS A 106 5.37 5.88 -13.27
N VAL A 107 4.53 4.96 -13.75
CA VAL A 107 4.43 3.62 -13.17
C VAL A 107 5.70 2.84 -13.50
N LYS A 108 6.41 2.39 -12.47
CA LYS A 108 7.66 1.62 -12.57
C LYS A 108 7.39 0.12 -12.52
N ILE A 109 6.57 -0.34 -11.57
CA ILE A 109 6.29 -1.76 -11.35
C ILE A 109 4.85 -1.90 -10.87
N ILE A 110 4.17 -2.95 -11.33
CA ILE A 110 2.91 -3.42 -10.78
C ILE A 110 3.13 -4.85 -10.27
N LYS A 111 2.74 -5.12 -9.01
CA LYS A 111 2.76 -6.45 -8.40
C LYS A 111 1.34 -6.82 -8.01
N ASP A 112 0.75 -7.74 -8.74
CA ASP A 112 -0.62 -8.19 -8.49
C ASP A 112 -0.62 -9.45 -7.61
N TYR A 113 -0.61 -9.24 -6.30
CA TYR A 113 -0.75 -10.33 -5.32
C TYR A 113 -2.23 -10.74 -5.10
N ILE A 114 -3.17 -10.22 -5.89
CA ILE A 114 -4.54 -10.72 -5.92
C ILE A 114 -4.60 -11.92 -6.85
N ALA A 115 -4.03 -11.77 -8.05
CA ALA A 115 -3.91 -12.84 -9.04
C ALA A 115 -2.86 -13.89 -8.64
N ASP A 116 -1.70 -13.46 -8.11
CA ASP A 116 -0.59 -14.32 -7.66
C ASP A 116 -0.28 -14.09 -6.18
N MET A 117 -1.10 -14.71 -5.32
CA MET A 117 -1.00 -14.53 -3.86
C MET A 117 0.33 -15.01 -3.29
N LYS A 118 0.79 -14.37 -2.22
CA LYS A 118 1.98 -14.84 -1.49
C LYS A 118 1.71 -16.17 -0.77
N PRO A 119 2.76 -16.95 -0.48
CA PRO A 119 2.61 -18.27 0.20
C PRO A 119 1.84 -18.23 1.52
N ASN A 120 1.87 -17.10 2.23
CA ASN A 120 1.13 -16.90 3.48
C ASN A 120 -0.33 -16.47 3.29
N GLY A 121 -0.83 -16.41 2.05
CA GLY A 121 -2.19 -15.95 1.74
C GLY A 121 -2.35 -14.44 1.58
N TYR A 122 -1.30 -13.63 1.72
CA TYR A 122 -1.37 -12.18 1.53
C TYR A 122 -1.82 -11.80 0.12
N ARG A 123 -2.83 -10.94 0.03
CA ARG A 123 -3.37 -10.36 -1.21
C ARG A 123 -3.37 -8.84 -1.15
N SER A 124 -2.94 -8.21 -2.22
CA SER A 124 -2.95 -6.76 -2.43
C SER A 124 -2.43 -6.47 -3.84
N LEU A 125 -2.86 -5.40 -4.47
CA LEU A 125 -2.21 -4.91 -5.68
C LEU A 125 -1.27 -3.77 -5.30
N HIS A 126 0.02 -3.85 -5.68
CA HIS A 126 1.02 -2.84 -5.39
C HIS A 126 1.44 -2.15 -6.67
N VAL A 127 1.40 -0.83 -6.68
CA VAL A 127 1.91 0.02 -7.76
C VAL A 127 3.09 0.82 -7.24
N ILE A 128 4.25 0.68 -7.87
CA ILE A 128 5.42 1.50 -7.58
C ILE A 128 5.49 2.61 -8.62
N LEU A 129 5.50 3.83 -8.14
CA LEU A 129 5.67 5.04 -8.94
C LEU A 129 7.07 5.58 -8.78
N THR A 130 7.63 6.19 -9.83
CA THR A 130 8.81 7.04 -9.74
C THR A 130 8.36 8.49 -9.81
N LEU A 131 8.73 9.28 -8.81
CA LEU A 131 8.33 10.67 -8.64
C LEU A 131 9.55 11.58 -8.59
N PRO A 132 9.46 12.84 -9.10
CA PRO A 132 10.53 13.83 -8.98
C PRO A 132 10.83 14.13 -7.50
N PHE A 133 12.12 14.23 -7.15
CA PHE A 133 12.56 14.53 -5.78
C PHE A 133 13.38 15.82 -5.71
N GLY A 134 14.57 15.87 -6.31
CA GLY A 134 15.35 17.09 -6.50
C GLY A 134 15.99 17.66 -5.23
N VAL A 135 16.34 16.82 -4.24
CA VAL A 135 16.97 17.24 -2.97
C VAL A 135 18.19 16.36 -2.69
N GLY A 136 19.27 16.93 -2.17
CA GLY A 136 20.47 16.20 -1.76
C GLY A 136 21.13 15.39 -2.88
N GLY A 137 21.04 15.84 -4.14
CA GLY A 137 21.56 15.13 -5.30
C GLY A 137 20.73 13.91 -5.73
N ILE A 138 19.56 13.67 -5.12
CA ILE A 138 18.62 12.63 -5.52
C ILE A 138 17.56 13.24 -6.41
N GLU A 139 17.53 12.85 -7.68
CA GLU A 139 16.60 13.42 -8.68
C GLU A 139 15.18 12.84 -8.55
N THR A 140 15.07 11.55 -8.25
CA THR A 140 13.79 10.85 -8.17
C THR A 140 13.72 9.94 -6.95
N VAL A 141 12.50 9.66 -6.50
CA VAL A 141 12.21 8.70 -5.42
C VAL A 141 11.06 7.79 -5.84
N ASP A 142 11.11 6.56 -5.39
CA ASP A 142 9.98 5.65 -5.56
C ASP A 142 8.94 5.83 -4.44
N ALA A 143 7.67 5.67 -4.79
CA ALA A 143 6.55 5.63 -3.85
C ALA A 143 5.67 4.41 -4.14
N GLU A 144 5.11 3.80 -3.09
CA GLU A 144 4.27 2.61 -3.22
C GLU A 144 2.80 2.95 -2.96
N ILE A 145 1.91 2.55 -3.89
CA ILE A 145 0.46 2.56 -3.67
C ILE A 145 0.01 1.11 -3.49
N GLN A 146 -0.63 0.81 -2.37
CA GLN A 146 -1.25 -0.48 -2.07
C GLN A 146 -2.76 -0.36 -2.23
N LEU A 147 -3.35 -1.16 -3.12
CA LEU A 147 -4.78 -1.26 -3.33
C LEU A 147 -5.27 -2.58 -2.72
N ARG A 148 -6.31 -2.50 -1.87
CA ARG A 148 -6.88 -3.64 -1.16
C ARG A 148 -8.39 -3.47 -1.03
N THR A 149 -9.10 -4.58 -0.93
CA THR A 149 -10.45 -4.56 -0.37
C THR A 149 -10.42 -4.42 1.15
N ILE A 150 -11.59 -4.18 1.76
CA ILE A 150 -11.78 -4.18 3.21
C ILE A 150 -11.31 -5.52 3.81
N ALA A 151 -11.66 -6.65 3.20
CA ALA A 151 -11.27 -7.98 3.68
C ALA A 151 -9.75 -8.21 3.59
N MET A 152 -9.11 -7.81 2.48
CA MET A 152 -7.65 -7.88 2.33
C MET A 152 -6.92 -7.02 3.38
N ASP A 153 -7.41 -5.81 3.68
CA ASP A 153 -6.78 -4.95 4.69
C ASP A 153 -7.03 -5.46 6.11
N CYS A 154 -8.22 -6.02 6.38
CA CYS A 154 -8.53 -6.68 7.65
C CYS A 154 -7.52 -7.81 7.91
N TRP A 155 -7.36 -8.75 6.98
CA TRP A 155 -6.41 -9.84 7.11
C TRP A 155 -4.97 -9.35 7.32
N ALA A 156 -4.50 -8.42 6.48
CA ALA A 156 -3.13 -7.90 6.56
C ALA A 156 -2.84 -7.16 7.87
N SER A 157 -3.84 -6.47 8.44
CA SER A 157 -3.72 -5.77 9.72
C SER A 157 -3.63 -6.76 10.88
N LEU A 158 -4.43 -7.82 10.88
CA LEU A 158 -4.41 -8.86 11.90
C LEU A 158 -3.13 -9.71 11.82
N GLU A 159 -2.70 -10.11 10.63
CA GLU A 159 -1.45 -10.84 10.41
C GLU A 159 -0.25 -10.07 10.96
N HIS A 160 -0.18 -8.77 10.69
CA HIS A 160 0.87 -7.91 11.23
C HIS A 160 0.88 -7.86 12.76
N GLN A 161 -0.29 -7.78 13.39
CA GLN A 161 -0.44 -7.78 14.85
C GLN A 161 0.03 -9.12 15.47
N LEU A 162 -0.32 -10.23 14.83
CA LEU A 162 0.02 -11.58 15.32
C LEU A 162 1.52 -11.86 15.17
N LYS A 163 2.14 -11.44 14.08
CA LYS A 163 3.59 -11.59 13.86
C LYS A 163 4.44 -10.74 14.82
N TYR A 164 3.94 -9.62 15.28
CA TYR A 164 4.68 -8.75 16.20
C TYR A 164 4.85 -9.37 17.60
N LYS A 165 4.00 -10.31 18.01
CA LYS A 165 4.15 -11.08 19.25
C LYS A 165 5.22 -12.15 19.08
N LYS A 166 6.51 -11.77 19.14
CA LYS A 166 7.69 -12.63 19.04
C LYS A 166 7.66 -13.75 20.07
N SER A 167 7.88 -14.98 19.64
CA SER A 167 8.06 -16.28 20.35
C SER A 167 6.81 -17.19 20.42
N VAL A 168 6.26 -17.57 19.26
CA VAL A 168 5.24 -18.59 19.26
C VAL A 168 5.85 -19.93 18.87
N LYS A 169 5.76 -20.93 19.76
CA LYS A 169 5.99 -22.34 19.44
C LYS A 169 4.91 -22.75 18.42
N ASN A 170 5.25 -23.43 17.33
CA ASN A 170 4.40 -23.84 16.21
C ASN A 170 4.17 -22.77 15.10
N SER A 171 5.25 -22.18 14.62
CA SER A 171 5.18 -21.17 13.55
C SER A 171 4.55 -21.70 12.23
N SER A 172 4.72 -22.97 11.87
CA SER A 172 4.12 -23.57 10.67
C SER A 172 2.60 -23.63 10.74
N LEU A 173 2.06 -24.15 11.85
CA LEU A 173 0.61 -24.23 12.05
C LEU A 173 -0.07 -22.85 11.99
N ILE A 174 0.60 -21.82 12.55
CA ILE A 174 0.08 -20.45 12.49
C ILE A 174 0.08 -19.90 11.07
N VAL A 175 1.10 -20.18 10.28
CA VAL A 175 1.16 -19.79 8.87
C VAL A 175 0.04 -20.47 8.08
N ASP A 176 -0.20 -21.76 8.31
CA ASP A 176 -1.25 -22.52 7.64
C ASP A 176 -2.65 -22.00 8.00
N GLU A 177 -2.91 -21.70 9.29
CA GLU A 177 -4.18 -21.12 9.74
C GLU A 177 -4.39 -19.68 9.21
N LEU A 178 -3.34 -18.88 9.15
CA LEU A 178 -3.41 -17.54 8.54
C LEU A 178 -3.73 -17.64 7.05
N LYS A 179 -3.14 -18.60 6.35
CA LYS A 179 -3.45 -18.85 4.94
C LYS A 179 -4.89 -19.28 4.74
N ARG A 180 -5.39 -20.23 5.56
CA ARG A 180 -6.78 -20.67 5.53
C ARG A 180 -7.74 -19.50 5.75
N CYS A 181 -7.49 -18.66 6.74
CA CYS A 181 -8.27 -17.45 7.00
C CYS A 181 -8.24 -16.47 5.79
N ALA A 182 -7.07 -16.31 5.13
CA ALA A 182 -6.96 -15.49 3.93
C ALA A 182 -7.79 -16.03 2.76
N ASP A 183 -7.88 -17.35 2.60
CA ASP A 183 -8.67 -18.00 1.55
C ASP A 183 -10.18 -17.87 1.82
N GLU A 184 -10.62 -17.97 3.08
CA GLU A 184 -12.01 -17.71 3.50
C GLU A 184 -12.42 -16.25 3.23
N MET A 185 -11.56 -15.28 3.56
CA MET A 185 -11.79 -13.86 3.29
C MET A 185 -11.83 -13.55 1.78
N ALA A 186 -10.97 -14.19 0.99
CA ALA A 186 -10.98 -14.03 -0.46
C ALA A 186 -12.26 -14.60 -1.10
N SER A 187 -12.76 -15.72 -0.57
CA SER A 187 -14.06 -16.29 -0.99
C SER A 187 -15.21 -15.33 -0.68
N THR A 188 -15.17 -14.68 0.49
CA THR A 188 -16.17 -13.66 0.87
C THR A 188 -16.10 -12.45 -0.07
N ASP A 189 -14.91 -11.93 -0.37
CA ASP A 189 -14.72 -10.82 -1.33
C ASP A 189 -15.30 -11.15 -2.71
N LEU A 190 -15.04 -12.36 -3.22
CA LEU A 190 -15.58 -12.79 -4.51
C LEU A 190 -17.09 -12.93 -4.49
N THR A 191 -17.67 -13.43 -3.38
CA THR A 191 -19.11 -13.53 -3.20
C THR A 191 -19.76 -12.15 -3.19
N MET A 192 -19.19 -11.18 -2.47
CA MET A 192 -19.68 -9.81 -2.40
C MET A 192 -19.58 -9.10 -3.77
N GLN A 193 -18.49 -9.32 -4.52
CA GLN A 193 -18.36 -8.85 -5.90
C GLN A 193 -19.49 -9.42 -6.78
N THR A 194 -19.75 -10.72 -6.68
CA THR A 194 -20.80 -11.39 -7.45
C THR A 194 -22.19 -10.82 -7.14
N ILE A 195 -22.51 -10.57 -5.87
CA ILE A 195 -23.77 -9.95 -5.44
C ILE A 195 -23.90 -8.55 -6.04
N ARG A 196 -22.86 -7.72 -5.99
CA ARG A 196 -22.85 -6.40 -6.62
C ARG A 196 -23.14 -6.49 -8.12
N ASP A 197 -22.46 -7.40 -8.82
CA ASP A 197 -22.62 -7.56 -10.26
C ASP A 197 -24.04 -8.01 -10.64
N LEU A 198 -24.68 -8.84 -9.81
CA LEU A 198 -26.08 -9.23 -9.98
C LEU A 198 -27.03 -8.05 -9.79
N ILE A 199 -26.82 -7.23 -8.77
CA ILE A 199 -27.63 -6.02 -8.49
C ILE A 199 -27.53 -5.01 -9.65
N GLN A 200 -26.33 -4.85 -10.23
CA GLN A 200 -26.12 -3.89 -11.34
C GLN A 200 -26.68 -4.36 -12.69
N ARG A 201 -26.98 -5.64 -12.84
CA ARG A 201 -27.55 -6.22 -14.09
C ARG A 201 -29.08 -6.34 -14.07
N GLY A 202 -29.69 -6.23 -12.90
CA GLY A 202 -31.16 -6.26 -12.74
C GLY A 202 -31.76 -4.90 -12.83
#